data_11cbb96d211a386e1c63bf69c4c34703
#
_entry.id   11cbb96d211a386e1c63bf69c4c34703
#
_cell.length_a   1.000
_cell.length_b   1.000
_cell.length_c   1.000
_cell.angle_alpha   90.00
_cell.angle_beta   90.00
_cell.angle_gamma   90.00
#
_symmetry.space_group_name_H-M   'P 1'
#
loop_
_entity.id
_entity.type
_entity.pdbx_description
1 polymer ?
#
loop_
_entity_poly.entity_id
_entity_poly.type
_entity_poly.pdbx_seq_one_letter_code
_entity_poly.pdbx_strand_id
1 'polypeptide(L)'
;MKRIRQTLTLEELAHQLDLPFSGEPSLKLTHACGLDQLRPGGVAYLASASGLSSVPTPRGIHRKQHHEEEISGDEIAVIVPAGTHAEGRNFLFAHDPLAAHVKATALLHPQQHPEGQVHPTATLGENIQLGENVWVGPQVVLYDGVRIGSGSIIHAGCVLMTNAVIGGNCEIFPKVVVQEDCIIGDRVILQSGSVIGADGHGYFQREGFNQKIPQVGRVVIEDDVEIGANTTVDRARFTDTVIKAGSKIDNQVQIAHNVVIGEHALISAQSAIGGSANIGHHLIMGGQTGIRDNVQVGNHVTAVARSVITSNIADKEIVGGMPSRPVSQWRKTQALIHRLEELFDRLKKVESRLP
;
A
#
# COMPACT_ATOMS: atom_id res chain seq x y z
N MET A 1 7.28 -17.64 -0.30
CA MET A 1 8.67 -17.27 0.00
C MET A 1 9.03 -17.57 1.44
N LYS A 2 10.22 -18.10 1.68
CA LYS A 2 10.75 -18.25 3.04
C LYS A 2 11.51 -16.96 3.35
N ARG A 3 11.03 -16.15 4.28
CA ARG A 3 11.85 -15.07 4.83
C ARG A 3 12.99 -15.73 5.58
N ILE A 4 14.21 -15.51 5.13
CA ILE A 4 15.40 -15.98 5.85
C ILE A 4 15.72 -14.92 6.89
N ARG A 5 16.15 -15.36 8.06
CA ARG A 5 16.79 -14.46 9.03
C ARG A 5 18.30 -14.50 8.75
N GLN A 6 18.84 -13.38 8.40
CA GLN A 6 20.28 -13.20 8.29
C GLN A 6 20.79 -12.65 9.63
N THR A 7 21.92 -13.16 10.09
CA THR A 7 22.62 -12.59 11.24
C THR A 7 23.76 -11.73 10.73
N LEU A 8 23.80 -10.49 11.13
CA LEU A 8 24.89 -9.55 10.89
C LEU A 8 25.47 -9.08 12.20
N THR A 9 26.75 -8.77 12.26
CA THR A 9 27.32 -8.04 13.38
C THR A 9 26.96 -6.56 13.29
N LEU A 10 27.08 -5.82 14.39
CA LEU A 10 26.85 -4.37 14.42
C LEU A 10 27.75 -3.65 13.39
N GLU A 11 29.02 -4.06 13.31
CA GLU A 11 29.97 -3.52 12.34
C GLU A 11 29.57 -3.82 10.90
N GLU A 12 29.18 -5.07 10.60
CA GLU A 12 28.71 -5.46 9.26
C GLU A 12 27.46 -4.68 8.85
N LEU A 13 26.50 -4.53 9.75
CA LEU A 13 25.28 -3.77 9.49
C LEU A 13 25.61 -2.28 9.27
N ALA A 14 26.46 -1.70 10.09
CA ALA A 14 26.93 -0.31 9.97
C ALA A 14 27.61 -0.07 8.62
N HIS A 15 28.48 -0.98 8.20
CA HIS A 15 29.17 -0.91 6.91
C HIS A 15 28.18 -1.01 5.73
N GLN A 16 27.22 -1.94 5.77
CA GLN A 16 26.24 -2.10 4.70
C GLN A 16 25.25 -0.93 4.60
N LEU A 17 25.01 -0.22 5.70
CA LEU A 17 24.17 0.98 5.74
C LEU A 17 24.96 2.28 5.48
N ASP A 18 26.28 2.21 5.41
CA ASP A 18 27.19 3.36 5.35
C ASP A 18 26.94 4.35 6.51
N LEU A 19 26.88 3.81 7.74
CA LEU A 19 26.58 4.58 8.95
C LEU A 19 27.72 4.45 9.97
N PRO A 20 28.12 5.55 10.65
CA PRO A 20 28.96 5.48 11.83
C PRO A 20 28.20 4.78 12.96
N PHE A 21 28.97 4.09 13.83
CA PHE A 21 28.40 3.38 14.97
C PHE A 21 29.24 3.54 16.24
N SER A 22 28.66 3.17 17.37
CA SER A 22 29.32 3.01 18.67
C SER A 22 28.88 1.72 19.33
N GLY A 23 29.67 1.20 20.26
CA GLY A 23 29.37 -0.01 21.01
C GLY A 23 30.18 -1.22 20.58
N GLU A 24 29.68 -2.43 20.84
CA GLU A 24 30.35 -3.71 20.60
C GLU A 24 30.28 -4.13 19.12
N PRO A 25 31.39 -4.07 18.34
CA PRO A 25 31.37 -4.37 16.91
C PRO A 25 30.86 -5.78 16.59
N SER A 26 31.13 -6.76 17.46
CA SER A 26 30.80 -8.16 17.28
C SER A 26 29.37 -8.52 17.72
N LEU A 27 28.57 -7.57 18.21
CA LEU A 27 27.19 -7.79 18.61
C LEU A 27 26.38 -8.38 17.44
N LYS A 28 25.80 -9.56 17.67
CA LYS A 28 25.00 -10.26 16.65
C LYS A 28 23.58 -9.72 16.60
N LEU A 29 23.20 -9.21 15.43
CA LEU A 29 21.89 -8.66 15.12
C LEU A 29 21.13 -9.62 14.20
N THR A 30 19.91 -9.99 14.56
CA THR A 30 19.15 -11.06 13.91
C THR A 30 17.77 -10.62 13.40
N HIS A 31 17.25 -9.48 13.88
CA HIS A 31 15.93 -8.99 13.50
C HIS A 31 15.77 -7.49 13.77
N ALA A 32 14.90 -6.86 13.01
CA ALA A 32 14.41 -5.52 13.30
C ALA A 32 13.18 -5.58 14.21
N CYS A 33 13.03 -4.59 15.10
CA CYS A 33 11.92 -4.54 16.06
C CYS A 33 11.54 -3.10 16.44
N GLY A 34 10.38 -2.92 17.04
CA GLY A 34 10.02 -1.67 17.71
C GLY A 34 10.66 -1.57 19.10
N LEU A 35 10.75 -0.36 19.64
CA LEU A 35 11.27 -0.14 21.01
C LEU A 35 10.44 -0.82 22.11
N ASP A 36 9.15 -1.03 21.84
CA ASP A 36 8.20 -1.75 22.70
C ASP A 36 8.34 -3.28 22.62
N GLN A 37 9.09 -3.78 21.64
CA GLN A 37 9.25 -5.21 21.34
C GLN A 37 10.70 -5.66 21.33
N LEU A 38 11.57 -4.96 22.05
CA LEU A 38 12.99 -5.26 22.12
C LEU A 38 13.22 -6.72 22.57
N ARG A 39 14.21 -7.36 21.93
CA ARG A 39 14.71 -8.72 22.25
C ARG A 39 16.20 -8.79 21.95
N PRO A 40 16.96 -9.71 22.58
CA PRO A 40 18.37 -9.90 22.25
C PRO A 40 18.59 -10.08 20.73
N GLY A 41 19.57 -9.37 20.19
CA GLY A 41 19.84 -9.32 18.74
C GLY A 41 18.90 -8.43 17.95
N GLY A 42 18.08 -7.59 18.60
CA GLY A 42 17.15 -6.68 17.96
C GLY A 42 17.78 -5.37 17.51
N VAL A 43 17.31 -4.83 16.38
CA VAL A 43 17.62 -3.48 15.89
C VAL A 43 16.35 -2.64 15.93
N ALA A 44 16.34 -1.57 16.70
CA ALA A 44 15.26 -0.60 16.76
C ALA A 44 15.71 0.78 16.26
N TYR A 45 14.81 1.76 16.21
CA TYR A 45 15.17 3.13 15.88
C TYR A 45 14.48 4.14 16.79
N LEU A 46 15.09 5.31 16.93
CA LEU A 46 14.56 6.51 17.56
C LEU A 46 14.43 7.63 16.53
N ALA A 47 13.24 8.18 16.38
CA ALA A 47 13.02 9.31 15.48
C ALA A 47 13.63 10.62 16.00
N SER A 48 13.84 10.75 17.32
CA SER A 48 14.44 11.93 17.95
C SER A 48 15.27 11.55 19.18
N ALA A 49 16.27 12.35 19.49
CA ALA A 49 17.13 12.16 20.67
C ALA A 49 16.37 12.25 22.01
N SER A 50 15.19 12.87 22.04
CA SER A 50 14.36 12.95 23.26
C SER A 50 13.83 11.58 23.74
N GLY A 51 13.83 10.57 22.87
CA GLY A 51 13.44 9.19 23.19
C GLY A 51 14.54 8.34 23.86
N LEU A 52 15.75 8.88 24.05
CA LEU A 52 16.89 8.11 24.61
C LEU A 52 16.63 7.49 25.98
N SER A 53 15.78 8.10 26.80
CA SER A 53 15.40 7.56 28.12
C SER A 53 14.60 6.24 28.02
N SER A 54 14.00 5.95 26.90
CA SER A 54 13.26 4.69 26.65
C SER A 54 14.17 3.55 26.17
N VAL A 55 15.43 3.82 25.83
CA VAL A 55 16.40 2.80 25.42
C VAL A 55 17.09 2.22 26.65
N PRO A 56 17.12 0.89 26.83
CA PRO A 56 17.83 0.25 27.94
C PRO A 56 19.31 0.67 28.01
N THR A 57 19.81 0.88 29.22
CA THR A 57 21.25 1.08 29.43
C THR A 57 21.97 -0.28 29.50
N PRO A 58 23.31 -0.33 29.31
CA PRO A 58 24.10 -1.56 29.40
C PRO A 58 23.92 -2.37 30.68
N ARG A 59 23.50 -1.72 31.76
CA ARG A 59 23.16 -2.35 33.04
C ARG A 59 21.75 -2.09 33.50
N GLY A 60 20.91 -1.57 32.59
CA GLY A 60 19.50 -1.23 32.84
C GLY A 60 18.56 -2.28 32.31
N ILE A 61 17.61 -2.64 33.14
CA ILE A 61 16.59 -3.63 32.85
C ILE A 61 15.38 -2.90 32.25
N HIS A 62 14.94 -3.31 31.07
CA HIS A 62 13.68 -2.83 30.49
C HIS A 62 12.57 -3.82 30.83
N ARG A 63 11.64 -3.46 31.75
CA ARG A 63 10.48 -4.30 32.07
C ARG A 63 9.41 -4.12 30.97
N LYS A 64 9.05 -5.22 30.32
CA LYS A 64 7.86 -5.25 29.43
C LYS A 64 6.59 -5.27 30.29
N GLN A 65 5.56 -4.59 29.80
CA GLN A 65 4.23 -4.56 30.46
C GLN A 65 3.55 -5.96 30.56
N HIS A 66 4.01 -6.98 29.85
CA HIS A 66 3.36 -8.30 29.78
C HIS A 66 4.26 -9.54 29.82
N HIS A 67 5.61 -9.42 29.92
CA HIS A 67 6.53 -10.55 30.08
C HIS A 67 7.76 -10.14 30.89
N GLU A 68 8.20 -11.03 31.81
CA GLU A 68 9.31 -10.82 32.77
C GLU A 68 10.71 -11.06 32.16
N GLU A 69 10.94 -10.85 30.86
CA GLU A 69 12.28 -10.95 30.30
C GLU A 69 13.02 -9.62 30.45
N GLU A 70 14.09 -9.65 31.22
CA GLU A 70 15.04 -8.53 31.37
C GLU A 70 15.93 -8.45 30.13
N ILE A 71 15.96 -7.29 29.45
CA ILE A 71 16.79 -7.07 28.27
C ILE A 71 17.87 -6.05 28.62
N SER A 72 19.14 -6.44 28.46
CA SER A 72 20.28 -5.52 28.58
C SER A 72 20.47 -4.70 27.32
N GLY A 73 20.84 -3.43 27.45
CA GLY A 73 21.23 -2.58 26.33
C GLY A 73 22.43 -3.09 25.53
N ASP A 74 23.21 -4.02 26.10
CA ASP A 74 24.35 -4.67 25.44
C ASP A 74 23.92 -5.70 24.38
N GLU A 75 22.67 -6.15 24.41
CA GLU A 75 22.14 -7.20 23.55
C GLU A 75 21.37 -6.68 22.34
N ILE A 76 21.23 -5.36 22.22
CA ILE A 76 20.45 -4.70 21.17
C ILE A 76 21.25 -3.57 20.52
N ALA A 77 20.87 -3.19 19.31
CA ALA A 77 21.32 -1.97 18.66
C ALA A 77 20.16 -0.99 18.41
N VAL A 78 20.43 0.31 18.43
CA VAL A 78 19.42 1.33 18.12
C VAL A 78 19.96 2.32 17.10
N ILE A 79 19.19 2.56 16.06
CA ILE A 79 19.46 3.59 15.07
C ILE A 79 18.95 4.92 15.64
N VAL A 80 19.83 5.90 15.78
CA VAL A 80 19.55 7.20 16.39
C VAL A 80 19.90 8.35 15.45
N PRO A 81 19.36 9.56 15.66
CA PRO A 81 19.74 10.73 14.89
C PRO A 81 21.25 11.01 14.97
N ALA A 82 21.85 11.44 13.84
CA ALA A 82 23.24 11.89 13.81
C ALA A 82 23.46 13.02 14.83
N GLY A 83 24.62 12.98 15.53
CA GLY A 83 24.94 13.94 16.61
C GLY A 83 24.34 13.59 17.97
N THR A 84 23.66 12.46 18.12
CA THR A 84 23.24 11.94 19.43
C THR A 84 24.47 11.52 20.24
N HIS A 85 24.61 12.06 21.46
CA HIS A 85 25.66 11.69 22.38
C HIS A 85 25.12 10.74 23.46
N ALA A 86 25.64 9.52 23.50
CA ALA A 86 25.40 8.58 24.59
C ALA A 86 26.54 7.55 24.62
N GLU A 87 27.20 7.42 25.74
CA GLU A 87 28.30 6.48 25.94
C GLU A 87 27.77 5.09 26.33
N GLY A 88 28.53 4.06 25.95
CA GLY A 88 28.30 2.67 26.39
C GLY A 88 27.05 1.99 25.83
N ARG A 89 26.57 2.41 24.68
CA ARG A 89 25.43 1.80 23.99
C ARG A 89 25.77 1.46 22.55
N ASN A 90 25.07 0.46 21.99
CA ASN A 90 25.22 0.04 20.61
C ASN A 90 24.32 0.91 19.73
N PHE A 91 24.88 1.97 19.15
CA PHE A 91 24.15 2.90 18.28
C PHE A 91 24.67 2.89 16.85
N LEU A 92 23.74 3.10 15.93
CA LEU A 92 24.00 3.46 14.54
C LEU A 92 23.47 4.89 14.34
N PHE A 93 24.31 5.80 13.82
CA PHE A 93 23.98 7.22 13.71
C PHE A 93 23.52 7.54 12.29
N ALA A 94 22.25 7.93 12.11
CA ALA A 94 21.67 8.21 10.81
C ALA A 94 21.06 9.61 10.73
N HIS A 95 21.12 10.26 9.57
CA HIS A 95 20.38 11.49 9.31
C HIS A 95 18.86 11.24 9.33
N ASP A 96 18.43 10.10 8.77
CA ASP A 96 17.06 9.62 8.82
C ASP A 96 17.04 8.21 9.44
N PRO A 97 16.80 8.10 10.77
CA PRO A 97 16.78 6.82 11.46
C PRO A 97 15.73 5.86 10.97
N LEU A 98 14.56 6.36 10.53
CA LEU A 98 13.49 5.52 9.98
C LEU A 98 13.92 4.89 8.66
N ALA A 99 14.42 5.68 7.72
CA ALA A 99 14.91 5.17 6.43
C ALA A 99 16.05 4.15 6.62
N ALA A 100 16.97 4.41 7.56
CA ALA A 100 18.04 3.49 7.92
C ALA A 100 17.48 2.17 8.51
N HIS A 101 16.48 2.24 9.39
CA HIS A 101 15.84 1.06 9.98
C HIS A 101 15.08 0.22 8.93
N VAL A 102 14.43 0.85 7.95
CA VAL A 102 13.81 0.14 6.82
C VAL A 102 14.86 -0.64 6.04
N LYS A 103 16.02 -0.03 5.73
CA LYS A 103 17.14 -0.72 5.06
C LYS A 103 17.71 -1.85 5.92
N ALA A 104 17.92 -1.61 7.23
CA ALA A 104 18.36 -2.65 8.16
C ALA A 104 17.40 -3.84 8.21
N THR A 105 16.09 -3.55 8.19
CA THR A 105 15.05 -4.58 8.14
C THR A 105 15.17 -5.45 6.88
N ALA A 106 15.38 -4.86 5.72
CA ALA A 106 15.57 -5.59 4.47
C ALA A 106 16.84 -6.46 4.50
N LEU A 107 17.94 -5.95 5.05
CA LEU A 107 19.19 -6.69 5.20
C LEU A 107 19.09 -7.87 6.18
N LEU A 108 18.38 -7.70 7.30
CA LEU A 108 18.20 -8.76 8.31
C LEU A 108 17.12 -9.78 7.91
N HIS A 109 16.25 -9.41 6.98
CA HIS A 109 15.16 -10.26 6.49
C HIS A 109 15.17 -10.34 4.95
N PRO A 110 16.26 -10.80 4.32
CA PRO A 110 16.33 -10.89 2.87
C PRO A 110 15.26 -11.85 2.35
N GLN A 111 14.65 -11.45 1.27
CA GLN A 111 13.72 -12.32 0.56
C GLN A 111 14.53 -13.27 -0.34
N GLN A 112 14.30 -14.58 -0.21
CA GLN A 112 14.81 -15.51 -1.21
C GLN A 112 13.92 -15.45 -2.43
N HIS A 113 14.48 -14.96 -3.53
CA HIS A 113 13.87 -15.13 -4.84
C HIS A 113 14.20 -16.52 -5.36
N PRO A 114 13.22 -17.29 -5.84
CA PRO A 114 13.51 -18.55 -6.50
C PRO A 114 14.32 -18.29 -7.77
N GLU A 115 15.22 -19.22 -8.09
CA GLU A 115 15.91 -19.19 -9.40
C GLU A 115 14.88 -19.34 -10.52
N GLY A 116 15.11 -18.65 -11.64
CA GLY A 116 14.20 -18.63 -12.77
C GLY A 116 13.94 -20.04 -13.31
N GLN A 117 12.70 -20.48 -13.21
CA GLN A 117 12.23 -21.75 -13.77
C GLN A 117 10.72 -21.76 -13.92
N VAL A 118 10.22 -22.60 -14.80
CA VAL A 118 8.79 -22.90 -14.92
C VAL A 118 8.47 -24.18 -14.17
N HIS A 119 7.53 -24.09 -13.22
CA HIS A 119 7.11 -25.27 -12.46
C HIS A 119 6.40 -26.28 -13.38
N PRO A 120 6.66 -27.61 -13.24
CA PRO A 120 6.08 -28.62 -14.14
C PRO A 120 4.54 -28.68 -14.17
N THR A 121 3.86 -28.11 -13.17
CA THR A 121 2.39 -28.06 -13.12
C THR A 121 1.82 -26.74 -13.65
N ALA A 122 2.63 -25.84 -14.18
CA ALA A 122 2.15 -24.67 -14.88
C ALA A 122 1.63 -25.06 -16.26
N THR A 123 0.56 -24.39 -16.71
CA THR A 123 0.00 -24.55 -18.05
C THR A 123 0.36 -23.36 -18.90
N LEU A 124 1.01 -23.59 -20.03
CA LEU A 124 1.47 -22.56 -20.95
C LEU A 124 0.71 -22.67 -22.28
N GLY A 125 0.17 -21.55 -22.73
CA GLY A 125 -0.40 -21.41 -24.09
C GLY A 125 0.68 -21.25 -25.16
N GLU A 126 0.27 -20.80 -26.32
CA GLU A 126 1.16 -20.59 -27.46
C GLU A 126 1.84 -19.20 -27.41
N ASN A 127 3.03 -19.09 -28.03
CA ASN A 127 3.77 -17.82 -28.20
C ASN A 127 4.10 -17.09 -26.87
N ILE A 128 4.31 -17.83 -25.79
CA ILE A 128 4.74 -17.28 -24.50
C ILE A 128 6.16 -16.74 -24.60
N GLN A 129 6.40 -15.55 -24.06
CA GLN A 129 7.72 -14.94 -24.00
C GLN A 129 8.12 -14.71 -22.52
N LEU A 130 9.17 -15.40 -22.09
CA LEU A 130 9.73 -15.26 -20.75
C LEU A 130 11.11 -14.63 -20.85
N GLY A 131 11.35 -13.56 -20.08
CA GLY A 131 12.66 -12.96 -19.91
C GLY A 131 13.61 -13.86 -19.10
N GLU A 132 14.81 -13.37 -18.84
CA GLU A 132 15.80 -14.07 -18.02
C GLU A 132 15.34 -14.16 -16.56
N ASN A 133 15.65 -15.28 -15.88
CA ASN A 133 15.35 -15.49 -14.45
C ASN A 133 13.89 -15.30 -14.05
N VAL A 134 12.94 -15.54 -14.95
CA VAL A 134 11.52 -15.56 -14.62
C VAL A 134 11.18 -16.85 -13.87
N TRP A 135 10.51 -16.72 -12.72
CA TRP A 135 9.97 -17.87 -12.01
C TRP A 135 8.44 -17.96 -12.21
N VAL A 136 7.99 -19.12 -12.68
CA VAL A 136 6.57 -19.44 -12.87
C VAL A 136 6.21 -20.57 -11.92
N GLY A 137 5.38 -20.26 -10.92
CA GLY A 137 5.01 -21.16 -9.83
C GLY A 137 4.04 -22.28 -10.22
N PRO A 138 3.71 -23.16 -9.25
CA PRO A 138 2.80 -24.26 -9.49
C PRO A 138 1.39 -23.79 -9.82
N GLN A 139 0.73 -24.52 -10.75
CA GLN A 139 -0.65 -24.25 -11.16
C GLN A 139 -0.89 -22.85 -11.73
N VAL A 140 0.15 -22.16 -12.20
CA VAL A 140 0.01 -20.93 -12.97
C VAL A 140 -0.53 -21.28 -14.36
N VAL A 141 -1.43 -20.45 -14.88
CA VAL A 141 -1.96 -20.59 -16.25
C VAL A 141 -1.58 -19.33 -17.02
N LEU A 142 -0.79 -19.49 -18.08
CA LEU A 142 -0.44 -18.45 -19.03
C LEU A 142 -1.16 -18.74 -20.36
N TYR A 143 -2.04 -17.84 -20.76
CA TYR A 143 -2.72 -17.92 -22.04
C TYR A 143 -1.83 -17.43 -23.19
N ASP A 144 -2.28 -17.60 -24.42
CA ASP A 144 -1.51 -17.30 -25.63
C ASP A 144 -1.00 -15.85 -25.64
N GLY A 145 0.22 -15.67 -26.12
CA GLY A 145 0.85 -14.38 -26.33
C GLY A 145 1.28 -13.64 -25.06
N VAL A 146 1.18 -14.25 -23.87
CA VAL A 146 1.64 -13.65 -22.61
C VAL A 146 3.13 -13.36 -22.65
N ARG A 147 3.53 -12.18 -22.17
CA ARG A 147 4.93 -11.76 -22.06
C ARG A 147 5.27 -11.42 -20.62
N ILE A 148 6.39 -11.89 -20.12
CA ILE A 148 6.87 -11.67 -18.76
C ILE A 148 8.32 -11.19 -18.81
N GLY A 149 8.61 -10.02 -18.27
CA GLY A 149 9.94 -9.43 -18.21
C GLY A 149 10.86 -10.12 -17.21
N SER A 150 12.16 -9.92 -17.40
CA SER A 150 13.23 -10.57 -16.64
C SER A 150 13.11 -10.36 -15.13
N GLY A 151 13.48 -11.35 -14.33
CA GLY A 151 13.50 -11.29 -12.87
C GLY A 151 12.12 -11.33 -12.21
N SER A 152 11.04 -11.45 -12.97
CA SER A 152 9.68 -11.44 -12.42
C SER A 152 9.29 -12.80 -11.84
N ILE A 153 8.48 -12.76 -10.77
CA ILE A 153 8.04 -13.92 -10.00
C ILE A 153 6.53 -14.03 -10.08
N ILE A 154 6.05 -15.11 -10.66
CA ILE A 154 4.62 -15.43 -10.75
C ILE A 154 4.31 -16.56 -9.79
N HIS A 155 3.65 -16.25 -8.68
CA HIS A 155 3.34 -17.24 -7.65
C HIS A 155 2.20 -18.19 -8.03
N ALA A 156 1.99 -19.20 -7.16
CA ALA A 156 1.07 -20.30 -7.41
C ALA A 156 -0.36 -19.87 -7.77
N GLY A 157 -0.94 -20.52 -8.77
CA GLY A 157 -2.34 -20.37 -9.15
C GLY A 157 -2.72 -19.02 -9.75
N CYS A 158 -1.75 -18.21 -10.20
CA CYS A 158 -2.02 -17.02 -10.99
C CYS A 158 -2.53 -17.37 -12.38
N VAL A 159 -3.38 -16.51 -12.94
CA VAL A 159 -3.89 -16.63 -14.30
C VAL A 159 -3.58 -15.36 -15.06
N LEU A 160 -2.77 -15.47 -16.10
CA LEU A 160 -2.48 -14.37 -17.03
C LEU A 160 -3.16 -14.69 -18.37
N MET A 161 -4.13 -13.86 -18.75
CA MET A 161 -4.94 -14.11 -19.94
C MET A 161 -4.24 -13.61 -21.21
N THR A 162 -4.83 -13.89 -22.35
CA THR A 162 -4.27 -13.66 -23.69
C THR A 162 -3.65 -12.28 -23.83
N ASN A 163 -2.42 -12.22 -24.37
CA ASN A 163 -1.64 -11.02 -24.59
C ASN A 163 -1.32 -10.17 -23.35
N ALA A 164 -1.59 -10.64 -22.14
CA ALA A 164 -1.20 -9.90 -20.92
C ALA A 164 0.33 -9.71 -20.89
N VAL A 165 0.75 -8.52 -20.49
CA VAL A 165 2.16 -8.13 -20.39
C VAL A 165 2.51 -7.84 -18.95
N ILE A 166 3.55 -8.48 -18.43
CA ILE A 166 4.17 -8.21 -17.14
C ILE A 166 5.58 -7.71 -17.40
N GLY A 167 5.95 -6.58 -16.84
CA GLY A 167 7.30 -6.01 -16.92
C GLY A 167 8.35 -6.80 -16.14
N GLY A 168 9.53 -6.23 -15.99
CA GLY A 168 10.65 -6.82 -15.26
C GLY A 168 10.58 -6.62 -13.75
N ASN A 169 11.18 -7.57 -13.00
CA ASN A 169 11.29 -7.51 -11.53
C ASN A 169 9.95 -7.34 -10.80
N CYS A 170 8.87 -7.85 -11.38
CA CYS A 170 7.54 -7.84 -10.77
C CYS A 170 7.36 -9.01 -9.81
N GLU A 171 6.52 -8.82 -8.79
CA GLU A 171 6.10 -9.88 -7.89
C GLU A 171 4.58 -10.04 -7.90
N ILE A 172 4.12 -11.12 -8.51
CA ILE A 172 2.70 -11.43 -8.69
C ILE A 172 2.33 -12.54 -7.72
N PHE A 173 1.67 -12.18 -6.62
CA PHE A 173 1.35 -13.07 -5.50
C PHE A 173 0.26 -14.09 -5.87
N PRO A 174 0.08 -15.17 -5.05
CA PRO A 174 -0.82 -16.27 -5.40
C PRO A 174 -2.24 -15.83 -5.75
N LYS A 175 -2.83 -16.49 -6.76
CA LYS A 175 -4.23 -16.31 -7.21
C LYS A 175 -4.54 -14.92 -7.77
N VAL A 176 -3.56 -14.17 -8.22
CA VAL A 176 -3.79 -12.95 -9.02
C VAL A 176 -4.31 -13.33 -10.39
N VAL A 177 -5.26 -12.55 -10.91
CA VAL A 177 -5.78 -12.66 -12.27
C VAL A 177 -5.46 -11.37 -13.03
N VAL A 178 -4.78 -11.49 -14.17
CA VAL A 178 -4.58 -10.40 -15.12
C VAL A 178 -5.32 -10.77 -16.41
N GLN A 179 -6.32 -9.98 -16.74
CA GLN A 179 -7.17 -10.21 -17.91
C GLN A 179 -6.45 -9.86 -19.22
N GLU A 180 -7.09 -10.21 -20.35
CA GLU A 180 -6.52 -10.05 -21.67
C GLU A 180 -6.11 -8.60 -21.98
N ASP A 181 -5.02 -8.45 -22.73
CA ASP A 181 -4.42 -7.22 -23.23
C ASP A 181 -3.96 -6.22 -22.14
N CYS A 182 -4.09 -6.53 -20.84
CA CYS A 182 -3.64 -5.68 -19.75
C CYS A 182 -2.11 -5.59 -19.73
N ILE A 183 -1.62 -4.40 -19.36
CA ILE A 183 -0.18 -4.09 -19.30
C ILE A 183 0.21 -3.73 -17.87
N ILE A 184 1.20 -4.43 -17.36
CA ILE A 184 1.82 -4.19 -16.05
C ILE A 184 3.26 -3.79 -16.30
N GLY A 185 3.67 -2.62 -15.76
CA GLY A 185 5.02 -2.08 -15.86
C GLY A 185 6.05 -2.85 -15.04
N ASP A 186 7.21 -2.25 -14.83
CA ASP A 186 8.33 -2.84 -14.09
C ASP A 186 8.18 -2.68 -12.57
N ARG A 187 8.74 -3.61 -11.78
CA ARG A 187 8.80 -3.56 -10.31
C ARG A 187 7.42 -3.43 -9.64
N VAL A 188 6.38 -3.90 -10.31
CA VAL A 188 5.03 -3.90 -9.79
C VAL A 188 4.81 -5.07 -8.85
N ILE A 189 4.10 -4.81 -7.75
CA ILE A 189 3.68 -5.83 -6.79
C ILE A 189 2.16 -5.97 -6.85
N LEU A 190 1.65 -7.16 -7.20
CA LEU A 190 0.24 -7.48 -7.13
C LEU A 190 0.00 -8.50 -6.01
N GLN A 191 -0.70 -8.10 -4.96
CA GLN A 191 -0.99 -8.96 -3.81
C GLN A 191 -2.08 -9.99 -4.09
N SER A 192 -2.11 -11.05 -3.29
CA SER A 192 -2.97 -12.22 -3.48
C SER A 192 -4.43 -11.88 -3.74
N GLY A 193 -5.00 -12.51 -4.76
CA GLY A 193 -6.41 -12.40 -5.10
C GLY A 193 -6.79 -11.07 -5.77
N SER A 194 -5.85 -10.18 -6.09
CA SER A 194 -6.17 -9.00 -6.89
C SER A 194 -6.57 -9.40 -8.33
N VAL A 195 -7.49 -8.63 -8.92
CA VAL A 195 -8.01 -8.87 -10.27
C VAL A 195 -7.83 -7.61 -11.10
N ILE A 196 -7.07 -7.72 -12.18
CA ILE A 196 -6.74 -6.61 -13.07
C ILE A 196 -7.43 -6.83 -14.42
N GLY A 197 -8.32 -5.91 -14.80
CA GLY A 197 -8.96 -5.91 -16.11
C GLY A 197 -10.33 -6.57 -16.17
N ALA A 198 -11.02 -6.77 -15.02
CA ALA A 198 -12.42 -7.21 -15.04
C ALA A 198 -13.30 -6.20 -15.80
N ASP A 199 -14.42 -6.66 -16.36
CA ASP A 199 -15.36 -5.77 -17.03
C ASP A 199 -15.90 -4.68 -16.08
N GLY A 200 -15.86 -3.44 -16.53
CA GLY A 200 -16.47 -2.32 -15.82
C GLY A 200 -18.00 -2.44 -15.76
N HIS A 201 -18.61 -1.78 -14.77
CA HIS A 201 -20.06 -1.76 -14.57
C HIS A 201 -20.74 -0.88 -15.63
N GLY A 202 -20.86 -1.40 -16.85
CA GLY A 202 -21.50 -0.75 -18.00
C GLY A 202 -22.81 -1.40 -18.38
N TYR A 203 -23.93 -0.74 -18.10
CA TYR A 203 -25.27 -1.20 -18.47
C TYR A 203 -26.13 -0.04 -18.96
N PHE A 204 -27.10 -0.32 -19.84
CA PHE A 204 -28.17 0.61 -20.18
C PHE A 204 -29.53 -0.09 -20.02
N GLN A 205 -30.52 0.70 -19.65
CA GLN A 205 -31.88 0.18 -19.51
C GLN A 205 -32.68 0.36 -20.80
N ARG A 206 -33.31 -0.71 -21.24
CA ARG A 206 -34.24 -0.69 -22.33
C ARG A 206 -35.44 -1.62 -22.00
N GLU A 207 -36.65 -1.10 -22.11
CA GLU A 207 -37.89 -1.86 -21.87
C GLU A 207 -37.92 -2.58 -20.49
N GLY A 208 -37.35 -1.94 -19.46
CA GLY A 208 -37.26 -2.48 -18.09
C GLY A 208 -36.15 -3.50 -17.86
N PHE A 209 -35.30 -3.80 -18.85
CA PHE A 209 -34.19 -4.74 -18.74
C PHE A 209 -32.82 -4.02 -18.77
N ASN A 210 -31.87 -4.52 -17.98
CA ASN A 210 -30.49 -4.07 -18.00
C ASN A 210 -29.74 -4.83 -19.10
N GLN A 211 -29.24 -4.12 -20.11
CA GLN A 211 -28.41 -4.67 -21.16
C GLN A 211 -26.96 -4.31 -20.93
N LYS A 212 -26.07 -5.32 -21.00
CA LYS A 212 -24.63 -5.12 -20.81
C LYS A 212 -24.02 -4.33 -21.96
N ILE A 213 -23.21 -3.37 -21.64
CA ILE A 213 -22.33 -2.66 -22.59
C ILE A 213 -20.97 -3.38 -22.59
N PRO A 214 -20.51 -3.94 -23.71
CA PRO A 214 -19.20 -4.57 -23.80
C PRO A 214 -18.08 -3.63 -23.37
N GLN A 215 -17.12 -4.16 -22.64
CA GLN A 215 -15.92 -3.46 -22.20
C GLN A 215 -14.73 -4.05 -22.98
N VAL A 216 -14.20 -3.30 -23.93
CA VAL A 216 -13.16 -3.78 -24.87
C VAL A 216 -11.82 -3.07 -24.71
N GLY A 217 -11.73 -2.16 -23.77
CA GLY A 217 -10.48 -1.53 -23.37
C GLY A 217 -9.65 -2.43 -22.45
N ARG A 218 -8.66 -1.87 -21.80
CA ARG A 218 -7.74 -2.60 -20.93
C ARG A 218 -7.36 -1.81 -19.69
N VAL A 219 -6.51 -2.41 -18.85
CA VAL A 219 -5.83 -1.73 -17.72
C VAL A 219 -4.35 -1.57 -18.07
N VAL A 220 -3.81 -0.40 -17.72
CA VAL A 220 -2.37 -0.11 -17.76
C VAL A 220 -1.93 0.29 -16.36
N ILE A 221 -1.01 -0.48 -15.78
CA ILE A 221 -0.36 -0.19 -14.50
C ILE A 221 1.09 0.16 -14.82
N GLU A 222 1.52 1.36 -14.45
CA GLU A 222 2.89 1.82 -14.67
C GLU A 222 3.85 1.27 -13.61
N ASP A 223 5.13 1.66 -13.69
CA ASP A 223 6.22 1.15 -12.85
C ASP A 223 6.04 1.44 -11.36
N ASP A 224 6.65 0.60 -10.51
CA ASP A 224 6.72 0.78 -9.05
C ASP A 224 5.34 0.88 -8.36
N VAL A 225 4.27 0.40 -8.97
CA VAL A 225 2.92 0.36 -8.38
C VAL A 225 2.77 -0.87 -7.47
N GLU A 226 2.07 -0.70 -6.36
CA GLU A 226 1.65 -1.82 -5.50
C GLU A 226 0.13 -1.88 -5.41
N ILE A 227 -0.43 -3.06 -5.64
CA ILE A 227 -1.87 -3.35 -5.54
C ILE A 227 -2.11 -4.35 -4.42
N GLY A 228 -2.90 -3.97 -3.45
CA GLY A 228 -3.24 -4.76 -2.27
C GLY A 228 -4.12 -5.97 -2.55
N ALA A 229 -4.23 -6.84 -1.56
CA ALA A 229 -4.97 -8.10 -1.67
C ALA A 229 -6.47 -7.87 -1.95
N ASN A 230 -7.03 -8.69 -2.84
CA ASN A 230 -8.44 -8.63 -3.26
C ASN A 230 -8.88 -7.24 -3.79
N THR A 231 -7.95 -6.42 -4.25
CA THR A 231 -8.24 -5.18 -4.96
C THR A 231 -8.61 -5.49 -6.40
N THR A 232 -9.60 -4.78 -6.94
CA THR A 232 -10.10 -4.97 -8.29
C THR A 232 -9.94 -3.68 -9.10
N VAL A 233 -9.43 -3.82 -10.33
CA VAL A 233 -9.25 -2.73 -11.28
C VAL A 233 -9.98 -3.08 -12.56
N ASP A 234 -11.05 -2.36 -12.86
CA ASP A 234 -11.87 -2.64 -14.05
C ASP A 234 -11.21 -2.08 -15.31
N ARG A 235 -11.36 -2.80 -16.42
CA ARG A 235 -10.95 -2.32 -17.75
C ARG A 235 -11.80 -1.15 -18.21
N ALA A 236 -11.24 -0.31 -19.03
CA ALA A 236 -11.98 0.75 -19.67
C ALA A 236 -12.97 0.21 -20.71
N ARG A 237 -13.97 1.02 -21.05
CA ARG A 237 -14.90 0.67 -22.12
C ARG A 237 -14.22 0.53 -23.48
N PHE A 238 -13.32 1.46 -23.86
CA PHE A 238 -12.67 1.48 -25.17
C PHE A 238 -11.17 1.79 -25.11
N THR A 239 -10.74 2.57 -24.11
CA THR A 239 -9.38 3.05 -23.93
C THR A 239 -8.68 2.31 -22.80
N ASP A 240 -8.00 3.03 -21.92
CA ASP A 240 -7.29 2.46 -20.79
C ASP A 240 -7.86 2.98 -19.45
N THR A 241 -7.94 2.11 -18.45
CA THR A 241 -7.92 2.48 -17.03
C THR A 241 -6.45 2.52 -16.62
N VAL A 242 -5.98 3.63 -16.05
CA VAL A 242 -4.54 3.87 -15.85
C VAL A 242 -4.22 4.10 -14.39
N ILE A 243 -3.21 3.39 -13.88
CA ILE A 243 -2.61 3.65 -12.57
C ILE A 243 -1.15 4.03 -12.81
N LYS A 244 -0.82 5.29 -12.52
CA LYS A 244 0.51 5.83 -12.79
C LYS A 244 1.54 5.44 -11.75
N ALA A 245 2.81 5.63 -12.13
CA ALA A 245 3.98 5.16 -11.43
C ALA A 245 4.02 5.51 -9.94
N GLY A 246 4.58 4.61 -9.13
CA GLY A 246 4.82 4.80 -7.71
C GLY A 246 3.57 4.78 -6.82
N SER A 247 2.37 4.60 -7.37
CA SER A 247 1.12 4.57 -6.59
C SER A 247 1.02 3.30 -5.74
N LYS A 248 0.50 3.44 -4.52
CA LYS A 248 0.31 2.37 -3.54
C LYS A 248 -1.16 2.26 -3.18
N ILE A 249 -1.77 1.16 -3.55
CA ILE A 249 -3.19 0.89 -3.38
C ILE A 249 -3.34 -0.29 -2.44
N ASP A 250 -4.03 -0.08 -1.34
CA ASP A 250 -4.19 -1.06 -0.27
C ASP A 250 -5.26 -2.11 -0.61
N ASN A 251 -5.58 -2.96 0.34
CA ASN A 251 -6.45 -4.11 0.19
C ASN A 251 -7.92 -3.72 -0.03
N GLN A 252 -8.64 -4.54 -0.81
CA GLN A 252 -10.09 -4.41 -1.04
C GLN A 252 -10.51 -3.05 -1.59
N VAL A 253 -9.67 -2.44 -2.42
CA VAL A 253 -10.02 -1.21 -3.14
C VAL A 253 -10.69 -1.57 -4.47
N GLN A 254 -11.74 -0.81 -4.85
CA GLN A 254 -12.36 -0.89 -6.17
C GLN A 254 -11.95 0.32 -7.01
N ILE A 255 -11.33 0.07 -8.15
CA ILE A 255 -11.05 1.09 -9.17
C ILE A 255 -11.90 0.76 -10.40
N ALA A 256 -12.87 1.62 -10.67
CA ALA A 256 -13.81 1.40 -11.77
C ALA A 256 -13.20 1.76 -13.14
N HIS A 257 -13.96 1.47 -14.19
CA HIS A 257 -13.56 1.64 -15.57
C HIS A 257 -13.21 3.08 -15.96
N ASN A 258 -12.25 3.26 -16.85
CA ASN A 258 -11.82 4.57 -17.36
C ASN A 258 -11.24 5.54 -16.30
N VAL A 259 -10.90 5.05 -15.11
CA VAL A 259 -10.25 5.85 -14.08
C VAL A 259 -8.80 6.10 -14.48
N VAL A 260 -8.31 7.32 -14.21
CA VAL A 260 -6.89 7.65 -14.27
C VAL A 260 -6.44 8.06 -12.88
N ILE A 261 -5.47 7.35 -12.32
CA ILE A 261 -4.82 7.68 -11.04
C ILE A 261 -3.44 8.23 -11.35
N GLY A 262 -3.15 9.45 -10.85
CA GLY A 262 -1.86 10.11 -10.99
C GLY A 262 -0.75 9.41 -10.22
N GLU A 263 0.49 9.85 -10.45
CA GLU A 263 1.69 9.29 -9.82
C GLU A 263 1.66 9.41 -8.29
N HIS A 264 2.29 8.45 -7.61
CA HIS A 264 2.53 8.46 -6.16
C HIS A 264 1.26 8.62 -5.30
N ALA A 265 0.12 8.13 -5.76
CA ALA A 265 -1.09 8.09 -4.96
C ALA A 265 -0.98 7.05 -3.82
N LEU A 266 -1.48 7.41 -2.63
CA LEU A 266 -1.62 6.51 -1.48
C LEU A 266 -3.11 6.30 -1.20
N ILE A 267 -3.64 5.12 -1.49
CA ILE A 267 -5.07 4.80 -1.34
C ILE A 267 -5.22 3.68 -0.32
N SER A 268 -5.82 4.02 0.82
CA SER A 268 -6.03 3.06 1.91
C SER A 268 -7.20 2.13 1.66
N ALA A 269 -7.22 1.03 2.41
CA ALA A 269 -8.12 -0.11 2.25
C ALA A 269 -9.62 0.24 2.22
N GLN A 270 -10.38 -0.61 1.51
CA GLN A 270 -11.84 -0.54 1.39
C GLN A 270 -12.37 0.76 0.78
N SER A 271 -11.53 1.46 0.02
CA SER A 271 -11.91 2.65 -0.72
C SER A 271 -12.44 2.30 -2.11
N ALA A 272 -13.22 3.21 -2.73
CA ALA A 272 -13.78 3.01 -4.05
C ALA A 272 -13.66 4.28 -4.92
N ILE A 273 -13.26 4.11 -6.17
CA ILE A 273 -13.17 5.19 -7.15
C ILE A 273 -14.13 4.88 -8.31
N GLY A 274 -15.11 5.75 -8.48
CA GLY A 274 -16.15 5.64 -9.51
C GLY A 274 -15.62 5.84 -10.93
N GLY A 275 -16.35 5.30 -11.89
CA GLY A 275 -15.93 5.28 -13.30
C GLY A 275 -15.62 6.66 -13.88
N SER A 276 -14.62 6.73 -14.74
CA SER A 276 -14.19 7.97 -15.43
C SER A 276 -13.73 9.09 -14.50
N ALA A 277 -13.44 8.82 -13.24
CA ALA A 277 -12.79 9.78 -12.36
C ALA A 277 -11.33 9.99 -12.79
N ASN A 278 -10.86 11.23 -12.69
CA ASN A 278 -9.48 11.59 -13.01
C ASN A 278 -8.81 12.17 -11.76
N ILE A 279 -7.78 11.51 -11.28
CA ILE A 279 -7.12 11.79 -10.02
C ILE A 279 -5.72 12.33 -10.32
N GLY A 280 -5.39 13.50 -9.75
CA GLY A 280 -4.06 14.08 -9.82
C GLY A 280 -3.00 13.28 -9.06
N HIS A 281 -1.75 13.70 -9.19
CA HIS A 281 -0.63 13.03 -8.51
C HIS A 281 -0.62 13.30 -7.01
N HIS A 282 0.02 12.40 -6.23
CA HIS A 282 0.20 12.51 -4.77
C HIS A 282 -1.11 12.63 -3.98
N LEU A 283 -2.18 11.98 -4.44
CA LEU A 283 -3.38 11.82 -3.63
C LEU A 283 -3.07 11.02 -2.36
N ILE A 284 -3.56 11.46 -1.21
CA ILE A 284 -3.62 10.66 0.02
C ILE A 284 -5.09 10.42 0.35
N MET A 285 -5.52 9.16 0.30
CA MET A 285 -6.90 8.76 0.49
C MET A 285 -7.03 7.81 1.69
N GLY A 286 -7.64 8.30 2.76
CA GLY A 286 -7.88 7.50 3.97
C GLY A 286 -8.89 6.37 3.73
N GLY A 287 -8.84 5.33 4.56
CA GLY A 287 -9.66 4.12 4.37
C GLY A 287 -11.17 4.37 4.31
N GLN A 288 -11.86 3.49 3.58
CA GLN A 288 -13.32 3.55 3.38
C GLN A 288 -13.81 4.86 2.73
N THR A 289 -12.99 5.49 1.92
CA THR A 289 -13.32 6.72 1.20
C THR A 289 -13.89 6.40 -0.18
N GLY A 290 -14.90 7.14 -0.61
CA GLY A 290 -15.52 7.00 -1.94
C GLY A 290 -15.33 8.24 -2.82
N ILE A 291 -15.00 8.04 -4.08
CA ILE A 291 -15.00 9.10 -5.11
C ILE A 291 -16.09 8.75 -6.13
N ARG A 292 -17.01 9.70 -6.37
CA ARG A 292 -18.08 9.52 -7.35
C ARG A 292 -17.52 9.49 -8.78
N ASP A 293 -18.27 8.87 -9.69
CA ASP A 293 -17.99 8.85 -11.12
C ASP A 293 -17.84 10.27 -11.74
N ASN A 294 -16.98 10.38 -12.75
CA ASN A 294 -16.70 11.60 -13.52
C ASN A 294 -16.15 12.79 -12.70
N VAL A 295 -15.65 12.56 -11.48
CA VAL A 295 -15.06 13.59 -10.63
C VAL A 295 -13.59 13.82 -11.02
N GLN A 296 -13.18 15.10 -11.00
CA GLN A 296 -11.80 15.52 -11.14
C GLN A 296 -11.24 15.86 -9.76
N VAL A 297 -10.17 15.19 -9.35
CA VAL A 297 -9.45 15.45 -8.10
C VAL A 297 -8.08 16.00 -8.44
N GLY A 298 -7.75 17.17 -7.89
CA GLY A 298 -6.49 17.85 -8.13
C GLY A 298 -5.28 17.14 -7.54
N ASN A 299 -4.13 17.74 -7.68
CA ASN A 299 -2.85 17.23 -7.19
C ASN A 299 -2.70 17.48 -5.68
N HIS A 300 -1.97 16.59 -4.96
CA HIS A 300 -1.70 16.73 -3.52
C HIS A 300 -2.95 16.85 -2.63
N VAL A 301 -4.07 16.30 -3.07
CA VAL A 301 -5.30 16.28 -2.27
C VAL A 301 -5.16 15.25 -1.16
N THR A 302 -5.67 15.58 0.03
CA THR A 302 -5.81 14.64 1.15
C THR A 302 -7.28 14.44 1.47
N ALA A 303 -7.78 13.22 1.32
CA ALA A 303 -9.12 12.83 1.77
C ALA A 303 -9.01 12.03 3.07
N VAL A 304 -9.58 12.56 4.16
CA VAL A 304 -9.59 11.84 5.44
C VAL A 304 -10.48 10.59 5.35
N ALA A 305 -10.23 9.61 6.21
CA ALA A 305 -10.99 8.35 6.20
C ALA A 305 -12.51 8.56 6.24
N ARG A 306 -13.25 7.71 5.53
CA ARG A 306 -14.70 7.72 5.41
C ARG A 306 -15.29 8.97 4.75
N SER A 307 -14.53 9.64 3.93
CA SER A 307 -15.03 10.77 3.13
C SER A 307 -15.79 10.28 1.90
N VAL A 308 -16.74 11.08 1.42
CA VAL A 308 -17.42 10.87 0.14
C VAL A 308 -17.22 12.10 -0.73
N ILE A 309 -16.44 11.97 -1.78
CA ILE A 309 -16.13 13.04 -2.74
C ILE A 309 -17.15 12.97 -3.88
N THR A 310 -18.06 13.95 -3.94
CA THR A 310 -19.16 14.01 -4.92
C THR A 310 -19.01 15.10 -5.97
N SER A 311 -17.98 15.94 -5.84
CA SER A 311 -17.68 17.07 -6.74
C SER A 311 -16.18 17.22 -6.92
N ASN A 312 -15.79 18.01 -7.94
CA ASN A 312 -14.38 18.27 -8.22
C ASN A 312 -13.68 18.94 -7.03
N ILE A 313 -12.43 18.55 -6.80
CA ILE A 313 -11.58 19.04 -5.73
C ILE A 313 -10.37 19.73 -6.36
N ALA A 314 -10.05 20.93 -5.86
CA ALA A 314 -8.87 21.67 -6.32
C ALA A 314 -7.56 21.08 -5.75
N ASP A 315 -6.42 21.50 -6.32
CA ASP A 315 -5.10 21.10 -5.84
C ASP A 315 -4.89 21.44 -4.36
N LYS A 316 -4.20 20.56 -3.63
CA LYS A 316 -3.74 20.75 -2.24
C LYS A 316 -4.86 20.86 -1.20
N GLU A 317 -6.07 20.57 -1.56
CA GLU A 317 -7.21 20.60 -0.62
C GLU A 317 -7.16 19.40 0.35
N ILE A 318 -7.62 19.63 1.58
CA ILE A 318 -7.88 18.59 2.56
C ILE A 318 -9.38 18.47 2.74
N VAL A 319 -9.96 17.34 2.34
CA VAL A 319 -11.40 17.12 2.39
C VAL A 319 -11.74 16.00 3.38
N GLY A 320 -12.93 16.10 3.99
CA GLY A 320 -13.35 15.12 4.98
C GLY A 320 -14.80 15.23 5.36
N GLY A 321 -15.33 14.14 5.94
CA GLY A 321 -16.67 14.08 6.48
C GLY A 321 -16.86 12.91 7.44
N MET A 322 -17.95 12.91 8.20
CA MET A 322 -18.41 11.82 9.09
C MET A 322 -17.40 11.36 10.17
N PRO A 323 -16.83 12.25 11.03
CA PRO A 323 -16.05 11.78 12.16
C PRO A 323 -16.94 11.06 13.17
N SER A 324 -16.44 9.99 13.81
CA SER A 324 -17.12 9.35 14.93
C SER A 324 -17.26 10.31 16.11
N ARG A 325 -18.36 10.20 16.85
CA ARG A 325 -18.63 10.98 18.06
C ARG A 325 -19.23 10.07 19.13
N PRO A 326 -19.17 10.43 20.42
CA PRO A 326 -19.94 9.73 21.44
C PRO A 326 -21.39 9.57 21.02
N VAL A 327 -21.97 8.38 21.21
CA VAL A 327 -23.33 8.03 20.71
C VAL A 327 -24.39 9.04 21.18
N SER A 328 -24.30 9.55 22.43
CA SER A 328 -25.20 10.56 22.95
C SER A 328 -25.14 11.87 22.16
N GLN A 329 -23.95 12.34 21.80
CA GLN A 329 -23.76 13.53 20.97
C GLN A 329 -24.25 13.31 19.54
N TRP A 330 -23.95 12.14 18.95
CA TRP A 330 -24.42 11.79 17.61
C TRP A 330 -25.94 11.78 17.53
N ARG A 331 -26.64 11.12 18.48
CA ARG A 331 -28.10 11.08 18.53
C ARG A 331 -28.70 12.48 18.66
N LYS A 332 -28.12 13.34 19.52
CA LYS A 332 -28.54 14.72 19.66
C LYS A 332 -28.39 15.52 18.37
N THR A 333 -27.24 15.36 17.69
CA THR A 333 -27.00 16.03 16.41
C THR A 333 -28.00 15.58 15.34
N GLN A 334 -28.27 14.26 15.23
CA GLN A 334 -29.24 13.75 14.27
C GLN A 334 -30.65 14.31 14.55
N ALA A 335 -31.08 14.31 15.79
CA ALA A 335 -32.38 14.87 16.16
C ALA A 335 -32.51 16.37 15.81
N LEU A 336 -31.44 17.13 15.93
CA LEU A 336 -31.43 18.55 15.54
C LEU A 336 -31.46 18.72 14.02
N ILE A 337 -30.71 17.90 13.27
CA ILE A 337 -30.69 17.92 11.80
C ILE A 337 -32.10 17.64 11.25
N HIS A 338 -32.80 16.64 11.78
CA HIS A 338 -34.19 16.32 11.36
C HIS A 338 -35.19 17.44 11.64
N ARG A 339 -34.85 18.38 12.50
CA ARG A 339 -35.73 19.54 12.83
C ARG A 339 -35.34 20.84 12.12
N LEU A 340 -34.33 20.79 11.24
CA LEU A 340 -33.88 22.00 10.54
C LEU A 340 -34.97 22.63 9.70
N GLU A 341 -35.76 21.86 8.97
CA GLU A 341 -36.86 22.37 8.14
C GLU A 341 -37.91 23.12 9.01
N GLU A 342 -38.33 22.51 10.12
CA GLU A 342 -39.22 23.17 11.09
C GLU A 342 -38.66 24.51 11.61
N LEU A 343 -37.35 24.54 11.84
CA LEU A 343 -36.62 25.69 12.35
C LEU A 343 -36.56 26.82 11.32
N PHE A 344 -36.29 26.48 10.05
CA PHE A 344 -36.35 27.44 8.93
C PHE A 344 -37.75 28.01 8.72
N ASP A 345 -38.81 27.21 8.81
CA ASP A 345 -40.19 27.70 8.68
C ASP A 345 -40.58 28.64 9.84
N ARG A 346 -40.11 28.32 11.03
CA ARG A 346 -40.32 29.23 12.19
C ARG A 346 -39.54 30.52 12.02
N LEU A 347 -38.30 30.46 11.52
CA LEU A 347 -37.49 31.66 11.26
C LEU A 347 -38.16 32.57 10.23
N LYS A 348 -38.62 32.05 9.09
CA LYS A 348 -39.36 32.79 8.07
C LYS A 348 -40.60 33.49 8.63
N LYS A 349 -41.35 32.81 9.53
CA LYS A 349 -42.51 33.40 10.20
C LYS A 349 -42.13 34.54 11.16
N VAL A 350 -40.95 34.48 11.77
CA VAL A 350 -40.45 35.56 12.62
C VAL A 350 -40.01 36.73 11.78
N GLU A 351 -39.22 36.48 10.72
CA GLU A 351 -38.73 37.51 9.78
C GLU A 351 -39.88 38.27 9.11
N SER A 352 -40.97 37.56 8.73
CA SER A 352 -42.14 38.19 8.13
C SER A 352 -42.96 39.10 9.10
N ARG A 353 -42.65 39.08 10.40
CA ARG A 353 -43.26 39.90 11.43
C ARG A 353 -42.38 41.06 11.89
N LEU A 354 -41.17 41.11 11.41
CA LEU A 354 -40.29 42.25 11.66
C LEU A 354 -40.62 43.36 10.68
N PRO A 355 -40.68 44.65 11.12
CA PRO A 355 -41.05 45.76 10.30
C PRO A 355 -40.02 46.08 9.19
#